data_c2c53bb6ba541824a6784a4061c78834
#
_entry.id   c2c53bb6ba541824a6784a4061c78834
#
_cell.length_a   1.000
_cell.length_b   1.000
_cell.length_c   1.000
_cell.angle_alpha   90.00
_cell.angle_beta   90.00
_cell.angle_gamma   90.00
#
_symmetry.space_group_name_H-M   'P 1'
#
loop_
_entity.id
_entity.type
_entity.pdbx_description
1 polymer ?
#
loop_
_entity_poly.entity_id
_entity_poly.type
_entity_poly.pdbx_seq_one_letter_code
_entity_poly.pdbx_strand_id
1 'polypeptide(L)'
;DPARSLFVIKPTAAVRHKGGKLLHEDSDDYKLLVKWIQQGALGLSTDDTELNRIELSPALSQLNKGDTQQLTVHAFFSDGTKRDVTRWARFTSTDATIAEVDEATGLANVIGYGEGAISVWYSGLIALARITSPWQSAIPDEVFARTPKRNVIDKRVIEQLRRLNLKPSKPSSDSEFIRRVYLDVVGMLPTPQETKAFLADTTETKRDDLIEKLLAQPEFVDYWTYR
;
A
#
# COMPACT_ATOMS: atom_id res chain seq x y z
N ASP A 1 31.58 -24.80 -24.76
CA ASP A 1 31.95 -23.38 -24.52
C ASP A 1 30.70 -22.57 -24.26
N PRO A 2 30.46 -22.17 -23.02
CA PRO A 2 29.24 -21.45 -22.59
C PRO A 2 29.02 -20.14 -23.33
N ALA A 3 30.10 -19.40 -23.65
CA ALA A 3 30.00 -18.12 -24.34
C ALA A 3 29.54 -18.26 -25.81
N ARG A 4 29.54 -19.47 -26.38
CA ARG A 4 29.00 -19.79 -27.70
C ARG A 4 27.60 -20.40 -27.66
N SER A 5 27.02 -20.53 -26.50
CA SER A 5 25.64 -21.01 -26.37
C SER A 5 24.66 -20.03 -27.00
N LEU A 6 23.71 -20.54 -27.80
CA LEU A 6 22.63 -19.71 -28.37
C LEU A 6 21.82 -18.98 -27.27
N PHE A 7 21.77 -19.54 -26.08
CA PHE A 7 21.12 -18.95 -24.93
C PHE A 7 21.80 -17.68 -24.40
N VAL A 8 23.10 -17.50 -24.73
CA VAL A 8 23.90 -16.33 -24.40
C VAL A 8 24.03 -15.38 -25.60
N ILE A 9 24.37 -15.91 -26.77
CA ILE A 9 24.70 -15.07 -27.93
C ILE A 9 23.48 -14.43 -28.61
N LYS A 10 22.26 -14.99 -28.41
CA LYS A 10 21.04 -14.34 -28.90
C LYS A 10 20.69 -13.09 -28.06
N PRO A 11 20.56 -13.15 -26.70
CA PRO A 11 20.26 -11.97 -25.90
C PRO A 11 21.31 -10.86 -25.98
N THR A 12 22.58 -11.18 -26.30
CA THR A 12 23.63 -10.16 -26.53
C THR A 12 23.60 -9.55 -27.94
N ALA A 13 22.70 -10.05 -28.79
CA ALA A 13 22.63 -9.70 -30.23
C ALA A 13 23.90 -10.04 -31.04
N ALA A 14 24.78 -10.91 -30.51
CA ALA A 14 25.93 -11.46 -31.27
C ALA A 14 25.49 -12.31 -32.48
N VAL A 15 24.26 -12.83 -32.43
CA VAL A 15 23.59 -13.49 -33.54
C VAL A 15 22.26 -12.82 -33.83
N ARG A 16 21.96 -12.58 -35.10
CA ARG A 16 20.70 -11.92 -35.52
C ARG A 16 19.48 -12.76 -35.08
N HIS A 17 18.56 -12.13 -34.39
CA HIS A 17 17.27 -12.70 -33.95
C HIS A 17 16.23 -11.58 -33.72
N LYS A 18 14.94 -11.95 -33.54
CA LYS A 18 13.86 -10.98 -33.40
C LYS A 18 13.77 -10.30 -32.00
N GLY A 19 14.45 -10.82 -30.97
CA GLY A 19 14.30 -10.37 -29.58
C GLY A 19 15.10 -9.11 -29.19
N GLY A 20 15.94 -8.58 -30.09
CA GLY A 20 16.80 -7.43 -29.79
C GLY A 20 17.94 -7.74 -28.80
N LYS A 21 18.65 -6.71 -28.35
CA LYS A 21 19.71 -6.84 -27.35
C LYS A 21 19.13 -6.69 -25.94
N LEU A 22 19.14 -7.75 -25.17
CA LEU A 22 18.61 -7.83 -23.78
C LEU A 22 19.72 -7.87 -22.74
N LEU A 23 20.89 -8.41 -23.07
CA LEU A 23 22.04 -8.55 -22.20
C LEU A 23 23.27 -7.85 -22.75
N HIS A 24 24.04 -7.23 -21.87
CA HIS A 24 25.37 -6.73 -22.14
C HIS A 24 26.42 -7.72 -21.62
N GLU A 25 27.48 -7.97 -22.35
CA GLU A 25 28.52 -8.97 -22.04
C GLU A 25 29.29 -8.64 -20.74
N ASP A 26 29.33 -7.37 -20.37
CA ASP A 26 29.93 -6.89 -19.11
C ASP A 26 28.97 -6.92 -17.92
N SER A 27 27.67 -7.17 -18.16
CA SER A 27 26.66 -7.22 -17.09
C SER A 27 26.84 -8.43 -16.18
N ASP A 28 26.41 -8.27 -14.92
CA ASP A 28 26.44 -9.38 -13.96
C ASP A 28 25.45 -10.48 -14.34
N ASP A 29 24.33 -10.13 -15.01
CA ASP A 29 23.36 -11.10 -15.49
C ASP A 29 23.95 -11.98 -16.59
N TYR A 30 24.75 -11.41 -17.48
CA TYR A 30 25.50 -12.19 -18.48
C TYR A 30 26.50 -13.14 -17.80
N LYS A 31 27.28 -12.64 -16.83
CA LYS A 31 28.27 -13.44 -16.09
C LYS A 31 27.60 -14.57 -15.32
N LEU A 32 26.44 -14.28 -14.70
CA LEU A 32 25.65 -15.27 -13.97
C LEU A 32 25.15 -16.38 -14.91
N LEU A 33 24.61 -16.02 -16.07
CA LEU A 33 24.12 -16.95 -17.07
C LEU A 33 25.24 -17.84 -17.61
N VAL A 34 26.39 -17.24 -17.95
CA VAL A 34 27.57 -17.98 -18.40
C VAL A 34 28.04 -18.96 -17.32
N LYS A 35 28.11 -18.53 -16.07
CA LYS A 35 28.49 -19.39 -14.96
C LYS A 35 27.52 -20.56 -14.76
N TRP A 36 26.21 -20.34 -14.84
CA TRP A 36 25.21 -21.40 -14.77
C TRP A 36 25.39 -22.44 -15.88
N ILE A 37 25.65 -22.00 -17.12
CA ILE A 37 25.92 -22.91 -18.25
C ILE A 37 27.24 -23.68 -18.03
N GLN A 38 28.30 -23.03 -17.51
CA GLN A 38 29.57 -23.68 -17.14
C GLN A 38 29.37 -24.79 -16.10
N GLN A 39 28.45 -24.63 -15.19
CA GLN A 39 28.09 -25.60 -14.15
C GLN A 39 27.21 -26.74 -14.67
N GLY A 40 26.92 -26.79 -16.00
CA GLY A 40 26.11 -27.84 -16.61
C GLY A 40 24.65 -27.49 -16.82
N ALA A 41 24.26 -26.22 -16.61
CA ALA A 41 22.88 -25.73 -16.76
C ALA A 41 21.86 -26.60 -16.02
N LEU A 42 22.21 -26.98 -14.77
CA LEU A 42 21.40 -27.84 -13.93
C LEU A 42 20.00 -27.21 -13.71
N GLY A 43 18.96 -28.03 -13.81
CA GLY A 43 17.60 -27.67 -13.44
C GLY A 43 17.40 -27.63 -11.93
N LEU A 44 16.17 -27.31 -11.51
CA LEU A 44 15.80 -27.31 -10.08
C LEU A 44 15.92 -28.71 -9.49
N SER A 45 16.46 -28.77 -8.28
CA SER A 45 16.58 -29.98 -7.45
C SER A 45 15.76 -29.81 -6.18
N THR A 46 15.37 -30.92 -5.57
CA THR A 46 14.70 -30.93 -4.25
C THR A 46 15.60 -30.38 -3.12
N ASP A 47 16.91 -30.36 -3.35
CA ASP A 47 17.88 -29.86 -2.39
C ASP A 47 18.22 -28.36 -2.61
N ASP A 48 17.59 -27.74 -3.62
CA ASP A 48 17.80 -26.33 -3.91
C ASP A 48 17.18 -25.44 -2.80
N THR A 49 17.85 -24.36 -2.54
CA THR A 49 17.40 -23.34 -1.58
C THR A 49 16.13 -22.66 -2.07
N GLU A 50 15.07 -22.72 -1.28
CA GLU A 50 13.79 -22.09 -1.59
C GLU A 50 13.71 -20.65 -1.07
N LEU A 51 13.05 -19.79 -1.81
CA LEU A 51 12.73 -18.42 -1.39
C LEU A 51 11.53 -18.45 -0.43
N ASN A 52 11.77 -18.09 0.84
CA ASN A 52 10.73 -18.09 1.87
C ASN A 52 9.95 -16.78 1.93
N ARG A 53 10.63 -15.64 1.88
CA ARG A 53 10.02 -14.32 2.01
C ARG A 53 10.94 -13.24 1.46
N ILE A 54 10.34 -12.08 1.19
CA ILE A 54 11.05 -10.84 0.87
C ILE A 54 10.71 -9.76 1.90
N GLU A 55 11.65 -8.86 2.13
CA GLU A 55 11.47 -7.66 2.94
C GLU A 55 11.85 -6.43 2.11
N LEU A 56 10.99 -5.43 2.13
CA LEU A 56 11.23 -4.12 1.53
C LEU A 56 11.63 -3.13 2.63
N SER A 57 12.73 -2.44 2.45
CA SER A 57 13.28 -1.51 3.45
C SER A 57 13.62 -0.15 2.83
N PRO A 58 13.27 0.95 3.51
CA PRO A 58 12.45 1.01 4.73
C PRO A 58 10.98 0.68 4.44
N ALA A 59 10.30 -0.03 5.35
CA ALA A 59 8.89 -0.39 5.20
C ALA A 59 7.93 0.80 5.44
N LEU A 60 8.38 1.77 6.22
CA LEU A 60 7.62 2.99 6.55
C LEU A 60 8.56 4.19 6.45
N SER A 61 8.15 5.21 5.71
CA SER A 61 8.90 6.47 5.58
C SER A 61 7.96 7.66 5.70
N GLN A 62 8.40 8.68 6.43
CA GLN A 62 7.76 9.99 6.42
C GLN A 62 8.71 10.97 5.78
N LEU A 63 8.33 11.54 4.64
CA LEU A 63 9.17 12.35 3.76
C LEU A 63 8.42 13.60 3.34
N ASN A 64 9.17 14.67 3.06
CA ASN A 64 8.56 15.87 2.50
C ASN A 64 8.44 15.77 0.99
N LYS A 65 7.55 16.56 0.43
CA LYS A 65 7.49 16.73 -1.03
C LYS A 65 8.83 17.21 -1.57
N GLY A 66 9.36 16.50 -2.56
CA GLY A 66 10.68 16.72 -3.17
C GLY A 66 11.79 15.84 -2.62
N ASP A 67 11.57 15.15 -1.50
CA ASP A 67 12.53 14.19 -0.95
C ASP A 67 12.56 12.91 -1.79
N THR A 68 13.68 12.22 -1.75
CA THR A 68 13.87 10.91 -2.37
C THR A 68 14.21 9.86 -1.33
N GLN A 69 13.84 8.61 -1.61
CA GLN A 69 14.13 7.46 -0.75
C GLN A 69 14.56 6.27 -1.59
N GLN A 70 15.76 5.76 -1.35
CA GLN A 70 16.17 4.49 -1.90
C GLN A 70 15.47 3.36 -1.14
N LEU A 71 14.77 2.50 -1.88
CA LEU A 71 14.18 1.27 -1.36
C LEU A 71 15.10 0.09 -1.71
N THR A 72 15.25 -0.85 -0.77
CA THR A 72 16.05 -2.05 -0.97
C THR A 72 15.22 -3.29 -0.65
N VAL A 73 15.43 -4.36 -1.42
CA VAL A 73 14.70 -5.62 -1.27
C VAL A 73 15.66 -6.71 -0.83
N HIS A 74 15.34 -7.35 0.28
CA HIS A 74 16.07 -8.50 0.77
C HIS A 74 15.24 -9.77 0.67
N ALA A 75 15.79 -10.79 0.05
CA ALA A 75 15.24 -12.12 -0.03
C ALA A 75 15.83 -13.01 1.07
N PHE A 76 14.97 -13.81 1.70
CA PHE A 76 15.34 -14.77 2.73
C PHE A 76 15.03 -16.17 2.26
N PHE A 77 16.00 -17.05 2.38
CA PHE A 77 15.94 -18.38 1.83
C PHE A 77 15.86 -19.46 2.92
N SER A 78 15.49 -20.69 2.52
CA SER A 78 15.31 -21.84 3.41
C SER A 78 16.58 -22.29 4.13
N ASP A 79 17.76 -21.99 3.56
CA ASP A 79 19.06 -22.23 4.16
C ASP A 79 19.51 -21.18 5.20
N GLY A 80 18.61 -20.21 5.50
CA GLY A 80 18.88 -19.09 6.40
C GLY A 80 19.66 -17.95 5.75
N THR A 81 20.03 -18.03 4.47
CA THR A 81 20.74 -16.95 3.79
C THR A 81 19.83 -15.76 3.49
N LYS A 82 20.41 -14.56 3.55
CA LYS A 82 19.80 -13.30 3.19
C LYS A 82 20.57 -12.70 2.01
N ARG A 83 19.85 -12.28 0.95
CA ARG A 83 20.46 -11.67 -0.24
C ARG A 83 19.76 -10.37 -0.61
N ASP A 84 20.53 -9.37 -1.03
CA ASP A 84 19.99 -8.18 -1.67
C ASP A 84 19.59 -8.55 -3.09
N VAL A 85 18.29 -8.38 -3.39
CA VAL A 85 17.69 -8.69 -4.70
C VAL A 85 17.09 -7.45 -5.35
N THR A 86 17.42 -6.25 -4.86
CA THR A 86 16.86 -4.96 -5.28
C THR A 86 16.89 -4.81 -6.80
N ARG A 87 18.01 -5.14 -7.45
CA ARG A 87 18.20 -5.01 -8.91
C ARG A 87 17.34 -5.97 -9.76
N TRP A 88 16.82 -7.05 -9.15
CA TRP A 88 15.97 -8.04 -9.84
C TRP A 88 14.50 -7.89 -9.46
N ALA A 89 14.21 -7.02 -8.52
CA ALA A 89 12.84 -6.70 -8.10
C ALA A 89 12.22 -5.66 -9.05
N ARG A 90 10.91 -5.68 -9.14
CA ARG A 90 10.12 -4.68 -9.88
C ARG A 90 9.33 -3.84 -8.91
N PHE A 91 9.49 -2.52 -9.03
CA PHE A 91 8.83 -1.56 -8.15
C PHE A 91 7.68 -0.88 -8.88
N THR A 92 6.58 -0.65 -8.18
CA THR A 92 5.40 0.04 -8.72
C THR A 92 4.78 0.91 -7.65
N SER A 93 4.50 2.16 -7.97
CA SER A 93 3.73 3.03 -7.08
C SER A 93 2.24 2.69 -7.15
N THR A 94 1.57 2.66 -6.00
CA THR A 94 0.11 2.53 -5.92
C THR A 94 -0.60 3.86 -6.14
N ASP A 95 0.08 4.98 -5.94
CA ASP A 95 -0.41 6.33 -6.20
C ASP A 95 0.75 7.24 -6.64
N ALA A 96 0.92 7.34 -7.96
CA ALA A 96 1.96 8.15 -8.58
C ALA A 96 1.74 9.67 -8.40
N THR A 97 0.60 10.11 -7.84
CA THR A 97 0.39 11.53 -7.50
C THR A 97 1.04 11.92 -6.17
N ILE A 98 1.40 10.93 -5.36
CA ILE A 98 2.07 11.12 -4.06
C ILE A 98 3.55 10.79 -4.16
N ALA A 99 3.87 9.61 -4.68
CA ALA A 99 5.25 9.18 -4.88
C ALA A 99 5.40 8.40 -6.17
N GLU A 100 6.37 8.76 -6.98
CA GLU A 100 6.84 7.97 -8.11
C GLU A 100 7.99 7.06 -7.67
N VAL A 101 8.21 5.98 -8.41
CA VAL A 101 9.35 5.09 -8.17
C VAL A 101 9.95 4.66 -9.50
N ASP A 102 11.26 4.62 -9.58
CA ASP A 102 11.95 3.99 -10.68
C ASP A 102 11.82 2.46 -10.57
N GLU A 103 11.23 1.84 -11.60
CA GLU A 103 10.85 0.43 -11.60
C GLU A 103 12.04 -0.52 -11.43
N ALA A 104 13.24 -0.11 -11.88
CA ALA A 104 14.43 -0.95 -11.89
C ALA A 104 15.34 -0.73 -10.69
N THR A 105 15.43 0.51 -10.20
CA THR A 105 16.36 0.87 -9.13
C THR A 105 15.71 0.96 -7.76
N GLY A 106 14.37 1.12 -7.70
CA GLY A 106 13.65 1.32 -6.45
C GLY A 106 13.88 2.69 -5.81
N LEU A 107 14.38 3.67 -6.58
CA LEU A 107 14.48 5.06 -6.11
C LEU A 107 13.09 5.69 -6.16
N ALA A 108 12.52 5.97 -4.99
CA ALA A 108 11.26 6.67 -4.86
C ALA A 108 11.48 8.18 -4.76
N ASN A 109 10.60 8.96 -5.40
CA ASN A 109 10.58 10.42 -5.37
C ASN A 109 9.20 10.91 -4.93
N VAL A 110 9.14 11.73 -3.89
CA VAL A 110 7.88 12.24 -3.34
C VAL A 110 7.47 13.51 -4.08
N ILE A 111 6.35 13.44 -4.80
CA ILE A 111 5.88 14.54 -5.66
C ILE A 111 4.60 15.22 -5.16
N GLY A 112 3.89 14.61 -4.21
CA GLY A 112 2.64 15.13 -3.66
C GLY A 112 2.53 14.97 -2.15
N TYR A 113 1.40 15.40 -1.61
CA TYR A 113 1.06 15.25 -0.20
C TYR A 113 0.05 14.11 -0.03
N GLY A 114 0.17 13.32 1.03
CA GLY A 114 -0.71 12.22 1.33
C GLY A 114 0.02 10.98 1.80
N GLU A 115 -0.61 9.83 1.62
CA GLU A 115 -0.02 8.53 1.89
C GLU A 115 -0.19 7.63 0.66
N GLY A 116 0.93 7.14 0.14
CA GLY A 116 1.02 6.17 -0.93
C GLY A 116 1.82 4.96 -0.50
N ALA A 117 1.74 3.89 -1.28
CA ALA A 117 2.59 2.72 -1.09
C ALA A 117 3.38 2.42 -2.37
N ILE A 118 4.59 1.92 -2.18
CA ILE A 118 5.37 1.31 -3.24
C ILE A 118 5.26 -0.20 -3.05
N SER A 119 4.76 -0.89 -4.04
CA SER A 119 4.78 -2.35 -4.10
C SER A 119 6.04 -2.81 -4.80
N VAL A 120 6.60 -3.89 -4.32
CA VAL A 120 7.70 -4.59 -4.97
C VAL A 120 7.31 -6.03 -5.25
N TRP A 121 7.69 -6.50 -6.41
CA TRP A 121 7.50 -7.88 -6.83
C TRP A 121 8.84 -8.54 -7.12
N TYR A 122 9.07 -9.70 -6.53
CA TYR A 122 10.24 -10.53 -6.78
C TYR A 122 9.88 -12.01 -6.68
N SER A 123 10.13 -12.78 -7.73
CA SER A 123 9.95 -14.25 -7.77
C SER A 123 8.59 -14.74 -7.23
N GLY A 124 7.49 -14.05 -7.59
CA GLY A 124 6.14 -14.42 -7.15
C GLY A 124 5.72 -13.88 -5.77
N LEU A 125 6.62 -13.25 -5.03
CA LEU A 125 6.32 -12.61 -3.74
C LEU A 125 6.17 -11.11 -3.90
N ILE A 126 5.32 -10.52 -3.04
CA ILE A 126 5.04 -9.08 -2.98
C ILE A 126 5.34 -8.56 -1.59
N ALA A 127 5.98 -7.39 -1.52
CA ALA A 127 6.12 -6.60 -0.30
C ALA A 127 5.73 -5.14 -0.56
N LEU A 128 5.39 -4.41 0.52
CA LEU A 128 4.93 -3.04 0.45
C LEU A 128 5.77 -2.14 1.36
N ALA A 129 6.12 -0.96 0.85
CA ALA A 129 6.62 0.15 1.65
C ALA A 129 5.61 1.29 1.61
N ARG A 130 5.35 1.90 2.75
CA ARG A 130 4.44 3.04 2.87
C ARG A 130 5.25 4.33 2.95
N ILE A 131 4.89 5.30 2.12
CA ILE A 131 5.44 6.65 2.12
C ILE A 131 4.34 7.62 2.54
N THR A 132 4.58 8.36 3.62
CA THR A 132 3.70 9.41 4.12
C THR A 132 4.36 10.76 3.85
N SER A 133 3.68 11.64 3.11
CA SER A 133 4.10 13.02 2.87
C SER A 133 3.09 13.97 3.50
N PRO A 134 3.38 14.53 4.69
CA PRO A 134 2.43 15.37 5.41
C PRO A 134 2.26 16.72 4.74
N TRP A 135 1.04 17.28 4.81
CA TRP A 135 0.78 18.65 4.39
C TRP A 135 1.57 19.65 5.25
N GLN A 136 2.00 20.74 4.63
CA GLN A 136 2.76 21.83 5.30
C GLN A 136 1.82 22.76 6.08
N SER A 137 1.02 22.22 6.98
CA SER A 137 0.12 22.98 7.84
C SER A 137 0.59 22.88 9.30
N ALA A 138 0.64 24.02 9.99
CA ALA A 138 0.99 24.03 11.42
C ALA A 138 -0.26 23.75 12.26
N ILE A 139 -0.54 22.50 12.54
CA ILE A 139 -1.66 22.09 13.39
C ILE A 139 -1.14 21.75 14.79
N PRO A 140 -1.55 22.51 15.83
CA PRO A 140 -1.14 22.22 17.20
C PRO A 140 -1.58 20.82 17.65
N ASP A 141 -0.74 20.12 18.39
CA ASP A 141 -1.01 18.79 18.93
C ASP A 141 -2.28 18.72 19.78
N GLU A 142 -2.63 19.83 20.45
CA GLU A 142 -3.83 19.96 21.27
C GLU A 142 -5.12 19.74 20.47
N VAL A 143 -5.11 20.02 19.16
CA VAL A 143 -6.27 19.77 18.28
C VAL A 143 -6.56 18.28 18.19
N PHE A 144 -5.53 17.46 18.04
CA PHE A 144 -5.67 16.01 17.98
C PHE A 144 -5.94 15.40 19.36
N ALA A 145 -5.36 15.97 20.41
CA ALA A 145 -5.59 15.52 21.79
C ALA A 145 -7.04 15.73 22.23
N ARG A 146 -7.64 16.87 21.87
CA ARG A 146 -9.03 17.23 22.25
C ARG A 146 -10.09 16.58 21.36
N THR A 147 -9.71 15.98 20.24
CA THR A 147 -10.68 15.30 19.35
C THR A 147 -11.22 14.05 20.05
N PRO A 148 -12.55 13.88 20.16
CA PRO A 148 -13.16 12.72 20.79
C PRO A 148 -12.72 11.41 20.13
N LYS A 149 -12.44 10.40 20.94
CA LYS A 149 -12.02 9.04 20.51
C LYS A 149 -12.95 8.04 21.20
N ARG A 150 -14.03 7.66 20.55
CA ARG A 150 -15.04 6.75 21.11
C ARG A 150 -14.60 5.28 21.06
N ASN A 151 -13.83 4.91 20.04
CA ASN A 151 -13.42 3.53 19.79
C ASN A 151 -11.98 3.44 19.22
N VAL A 152 -11.55 2.22 18.91
CA VAL A 152 -10.21 1.95 18.34
C VAL A 152 -10.04 2.56 16.94
N ILE A 153 -11.12 2.65 16.17
CA ILE A 153 -11.08 3.20 14.80
C ILE A 153 -10.79 4.70 14.87
N ASP A 154 -11.49 5.43 15.74
CA ASP A 154 -11.24 6.87 15.95
C ASP A 154 -9.80 7.15 16.34
N LYS A 155 -9.23 6.32 17.23
CA LYS A 155 -7.82 6.45 17.62
C LYS A 155 -6.90 6.34 16.41
N ARG A 156 -7.11 5.33 15.56
CA ARG A 156 -6.30 5.09 14.36
C ARG A 156 -6.48 6.20 13.32
N VAL A 157 -7.71 6.66 13.11
CA VAL A 157 -8.00 7.77 12.18
C VAL A 157 -7.31 9.05 12.64
N ILE A 158 -7.39 9.39 13.93
CA ILE A 158 -6.76 10.59 14.47
C ILE A 158 -5.23 10.51 14.42
N GLU A 159 -4.64 9.34 14.70
CA GLU A 159 -3.22 9.09 14.53
C GLU A 159 -2.78 9.28 13.07
N GLN A 160 -3.60 8.85 12.12
CA GLN A 160 -3.34 9.02 10.69
C GLN A 160 -3.45 10.49 10.27
N LEU A 161 -4.52 11.18 10.70
CA LEU A 161 -4.67 12.62 10.42
C LEU A 161 -3.51 13.42 10.98
N ARG A 162 -3.03 13.06 12.19
CA ARG A 162 -1.84 13.68 12.80
C ARG A 162 -0.59 13.46 11.97
N ARG A 163 -0.34 12.21 11.50
CA ARG A 163 0.80 11.90 10.64
C ARG A 163 0.77 12.67 9.32
N LEU A 164 -0.43 12.86 8.77
CA LEU A 164 -0.64 13.62 7.53
C LEU A 164 -0.69 15.12 7.75
N ASN A 165 -0.65 15.58 9.00
CA ASN A 165 -0.81 16.99 9.37
C ASN A 165 -2.14 17.59 8.85
N LEU A 166 -3.23 16.80 8.98
CA LEU A 166 -4.59 17.16 8.58
C LEU A 166 -5.46 17.38 9.81
N LYS A 167 -6.12 18.54 9.86
CA LYS A 167 -7.06 18.84 10.94
C LYS A 167 -8.31 17.97 10.81
N PRO A 168 -8.76 17.32 11.92
CA PRO A 168 -10.05 16.65 11.95
C PRO A 168 -11.18 17.61 11.59
N SER A 169 -12.15 17.14 10.81
CA SER A 169 -13.36 17.89 10.50
C SER A 169 -14.20 18.12 11.74
N LYS A 170 -15.04 19.17 11.71
CA LYS A 170 -16.06 19.32 12.75
C LYS A 170 -17.05 18.15 12.71
N PRO A 171 -17.65 17.77 13.83
CA PRO A 171 -18.76 16.81 13.82
C PRO A 171 -19.85 17.23 12.85
N SER A 172 -20.48 16.26 12.18
CA SER A 172 -21.61 16.51 11.30
C SER A 172 -22.78 17.18 12.07
N SER A 173 -23.55 18.03 11.38
CA SER A 173 -24.81 18.53 11.92
C SER A 173 -25.79 17.37 12.16
N ASP A 174 -26.83 17.61 12.97
CA ASP A 174 -27.84 16.58 13.24
C ASP A 174 -28.60 16.17 11.98
N SER A 175 -28.84 17.12 11.07
CA SER A 175 -29.48 16.83 9.78
C SER A 175 -28.61 15.97 8.86
N GLU A 176 -27.31 16.19 8.85
CA GLU A 176 -26.36 15.32 8.12
C GLU A 176 -26.21 13.97 8.79
N PHE A 177 -26.17 13.95 10.13
CA PHE A 177 -26.00 12.71 10.90
C PHE A 177 -27.17 11.76 10.65
N ILE A 178 -28.44 12.21 10.84
CA ILE A 178 -29.60 11.32 10.63
C ILE A 178 -29.62 10.75 9.22
N ARG A 179 -29.35 11.59 8.21
CA ARG A 179 -29.32 11.13 6.81
C ARG A 179 -28.24 10.06 6.59
N ARG A 180 -27.03 10.28 7.09
CA ARG A 180 -25.91 9.34 6.93
C ARG A 180 -26.16 8.03 7.67
N VAL A 181 -26.57 8.08 8.93
CA VAL A 181 -26.76 6.87 9.72
C VAL A 181 -27.84 5.97 9.14
N TYR A 182 -28.92 6.52 8.61
CA TYR A 182 -29.95 5.74 7.92
C TYR A 182 -29.38 5.04 6.66
N LEU A 183 -28.64 5.76 5.83
CA LEU A 183 -28.04 5.19 4.63
C LEU A 183 -26.96 4.13 4.98
N ASP A 184 -26.16 4.38 5.99
CA ASP A 184 -25.07 3.51 6.35
C ASP A 184 -25.53 2.24 7.11
N VAL A 185 -26.59 2.35 7.91
CA VAL A 185 -27.08 1.24 8.74
C VAL A 185 -28.16 0.41 8.04
N VAL A 186 -29.16 1.05 7.43
CA VAL A 186 -30.32 0.35 6.84
C VAL A 186 -30.48 0.56 5.34
N GLY A 187 -29.60 1.33 4.70
CA GLY A 187 -29.60 1.55 3.24
C GLY A 187 -30.75 2.41 2.71
N MET A 188 -31.51 3.06 3.60
CA MET A 188 -32.68 3.89 3.26
C MET A 188 -32.53 5.31 3.75
N LEU A 189 -33.39 6.21 3.29
CA LEU A 189 -33.48 7.57 3.83
C LEU A 189 -34.48 7.61 4.97
N PRO A 190 -34.26 8.48 6.00
CA PRO A 190 -35.27 8.72 7.01
C PRO A 190 -36.52 9.38 6.43
N THR A 191 -37.67 9.10 6.98
CA THR A 191 -38.91 9.78 6.63
C THR A 191 -38.87 11.25 7.13
N PRO A 192 -39.68 12.14 6.53
CA PRO A 192 -39.79 13.52 7.02
C PRO A 192 -40.21 13.62 8.50
N GLN A 193 -41.02 12.68 8.97
CA GLN A 193 -41.49 12.62 10.36
C GLN A 193 -40.32 12.23 11.30
N GLU A 194 -39.57 11.22 10.95
CA GLU A 194 -38.38 10.79 11.72
C GLU A 194 -37.32 11.89 11.77
N THR A 195 -37.09 12.56 10.63
CA THR A 195 -36.17 13.69 10.59
C THR A 195 -36.60 14.83 11.50
N LYS A 196 -37.89 15.22 11.48
CA LYS A 196 -38.43 16.28 12.35
C LYS A 196 -38.31 15.88 13.83
N ALA A 197 -38.67 14.65 14.18
CA ALA A 197 -38.61 14.15 15.56
C ALA A 197 -37.17 14.17 16.08
N PHE A 198 -36.23 13.67 15.30
CA PHE A 198 -34.80 13.65 15.67
C PHE A 198 -34.19 15.06 15.82
N LEU A 199 -34.56 15.99 14.96
CA LEU A 199 -34.08 17.38 15.04
C LEU A 199 -34.69 18.14 16.22
N ALA A 200 -35.90 17.80 16.63
CA ALA A 200 -36.58 18.39 17.78
C ALA A 200 -36.09 17.79 19.12
N ASP A 201 -35.48 16.62 19.09
CA ASP A 201 -34.93 15.97 20.28
C ASP A 201 -33.67 16.71 20.76
N THR A 202 -33.65 17.10 22.03
CA THR A 202 -32.54 17.82 22.67
C THR A 202 -31.71 16.95 23.62
N THR A 203 -31.99 15.64 23.69
CA THR A 203 -31.21 14.72 24.53
C THR A 203 -29.80 14.55 24.03
N GLU A 204 -28.84 14.44 24.94
CA GLU A 204 -27.40 14.25 24.59
C GLU A 204 -27.15 12.88 23.96
N THR A 205 -27.96 11.87 24.27
CA THR A 205 -27.85 10.50 23.81
C THR A 205 -28.55 10.24 22.47
N LYS A 206 -29.32 11.18 21.94
CA LYS A 206 -30.17 10.98 20.75
C LYS A 206 -29.51 10.31 19.54
N ARG A 207 -28.20 10.57 19.35
CA ARG A 207 -27.44 9.95 18.25
C ARG A 207 -27.15 8.49 18.51
N ASP A 208 -26.78 8.16 19.71
CA ASP A 208 -26.47 6.79 20.13
C ASP A 208 -27.79 5.97 20.17
N ASP A 209 -28.87 6.55 20.72
CA ASP A 209 -30.20 5.94 20.73
C ASP A 209 -30.75 5.67 19.32
N LEU A 210 -30.50 6.59 18.38
CA LEU A 210 -30.88 6.38 16.99
C LEU A 210 -30.11 5.24 16.34
N ILE A 211 -28.78 5.11 16.60
CA ILE A 211 -27.98 4.00 16.09
C ILE A 211 -28.52 2.68 16.60
N GLU A 212 -28.76 2.55 17.92
CA GLU A 212 -29.30 1.32 18.53
C GLU A 212 -30.68 0.96 17.96
N LYS A 213 -31.54 1.97 17.79
CA LYS A 213 -32.84 1.78 17.15
C LYS A 213 -32.73 1.21 15.74
N LEU A 214 -31.82 1.74 14.92
CA LEU A 214 -31.64 1.29 13.53
C LEU A 214 -31.00 -0.10 13.45
N LEU A 215 -30.07 -0.41 14.32
CA LEU A 215 -29.44 -1.74 14.39
C LEU A 215 -30.46 -2.85 14.77
N ALA A 216 -31.51 -2.50 15.50
CA ALA A 216 -32.56 -3.43 15.89
C ALA A 216 -33.65 -3.62 14.80
N GLN A 217 -33.62 -2.87 13.70
CA GLN A 217 -34.61 -2.98 12.62
C GLN A 217 -34.33 -4.19 11.71
N PRO A 218 -35.38 -4.86 11.18
CA PRO A 218 -35.20 -5.93 10.20
C PRO A 218 -34.44 -5.49 8.95
N GLU A 219 -34.62 -4.25 8.53
CA GLU A 219 -33.97 -3.62 7.37
C GLU A 219 -32.43 -3.62 7.51
N PHE A 220 -31.90 -3.58 8.72
CA PHE A 220 -30.47 -3.73 8.95
C PHE A 220 -29.96 -5.11 8.46
N VAL A 221 -30.67 -6.17 8.82
CA VAL A 221 -30.31 -7.54 8.40
C VAL A 221 -30.46 -7.68 6.90
N ASP A 222 -31.56 -7.21 6.33
CA ASP A 222 -31.83 -7.30 4.91
C ASP A 222 -30.75 -6.55 4.10
N TYR A 223 -30.42 -5.34 4.48
CA TYR A 223 -29.41 -4.51 3.81
C TYR A 223 -28.04 -5.14 3.80
N TRP A 224 -27.56 -5.62 4.98
CA TRP A 224 -26.23 -6.19 5.11
C TRP A 224 -26.11 -7.63 4.59
N THR A 225 -27.22 -8.35 4.49
CA THR A 225 -27.25 -9.68 3.85
C THR A 225 -27.16 -9.55 2.33
N TYR A 226 -27.75 -8.51 1.75
CA TYR A 226 -27.72 -8.25 0.30
C TYR A 226 -26.38 -7.66 -0.18
N ARG A 227 -25.69 -6.89 0.62
CA ARG A 227 -24.43 -6.20 0.28
C ARG A 227 -23.21 -7.11 0.37
#